data_1e57dd124f63992e764cba6ba486e815
#
_entry.id   1e57dd124f63992e764cba6ba486e815
#
_cell.length_a   1.000
_cell.length_b   1.000
_cell.length_c   1.000
_cell.angle_alpha   90.00
_cell.angle_beta   90.00
_cell.angle_gamma   90.00
#
_symmetry.space_group_name_H-M   'P 1'
#
loop_
_entity.id
_entity.type
_entity.pdbx_description
1 polymer ?
#
loop_
_entity_poly.entity_id
_entity_poly.type
_entity_poly.pdbx_seq_one_letter_code
_entity_poly.pdbx_strand_id
1 'polypeptide(L)'
;MDKKLNDRFSRQKMIQKIIKEHTKTNYKYLDPEPDGYIIPEGPTEKTLKINQNYLKSNLPKYNSDNIFDLNLPETAPYTLDYTRNGKYLIIGGEKGNISIMDWRKKNLIIDFEVEKKINDIKFLQNETMFAAAQDDMLNIYDNQGIELHALDFIPSPLFLEYLPYHFLLVSALKNNYIKYLDISMGKIVSEIKTKNGIISCFCQNPQNAVIASGHSNGILNLWTPNFSEPVVKMFAHSNRINSVSIDNDGYTLITCGNEQKMKIWDLRNSYKEIYTYFNPNTVICNTVSQKNLLAIGYGNIIEIWKDYSKTKQKEPYMKHRFFDNKIKSKKMRFINFEDFLGIGTNFGFSQISVPGSAFANFDTFENNPYETKNQRRENEIKNLLEKIPYNMITINTNLINKVDPRSKKVIEKEKEEEDKLKAQKILEKQKKKIKMRLKNKAQHDKILKDFERNQKLRSKLKAMIELQDNKVIDISSCICLTRSVVLAHPGIFSDIFATRLRADRKSVV
;
A
#
# COMPACT_ATOMS: atom_id res chain seq x y z
N MET A 1 -43.73 -57.09 31.49
CA MET A 1 -42.79 -55.97 31.49
C MET A 1 -43.40 -54.81 32.30
N ASP A 2 -42.73 -54.39 33.35
CA ASP A 2 -43.25 -53.43 34.33
C ASP A 2 -43.57 -52.08 33.70
N LYS A 3 -44.78 -51.62 33.92
CA LYS A 3 -45.23 -50.28 33.47
C LYS A 3 -44.24 -49.15 33.88
N LYS A 4 -43.65 -49.29 35.07
CA LYS A 4 -42.60 -48.41 35.56
C LYS A 4 -41.32 -48.42 34.75
N LEU A 5 -40.98 -49.50 34.13
CA LEU A 5 -39.75 -49.61 33.28
C LEU A 5 -39.98 -48.94 31.92
N ASN A 6 -41.16 -49.08 31.36
CA ASN A 6 -41.56 -48.39 30.14
C ASN A 6 -41.62 -46.87 30.33
N ASP A 7 -42.11 -46.41 31.48
CA ASP A 7 -42.13 -44.97 31.80
C ASP A 7 -40.72 -44.41 32.00
N ARG A 8 -39.79 -45.17 32.53
CA ARG A 8 -38.37 -44.80 32.62
C ARG A 8 -37.73 -44.70 31.24
N PHE A 9 -37.94 -45.67 30.36
CA PHE A 9 -37.43 -45.66 29.01
C PHE A 9 -37.99 -44.50 28.16
N SER A 10 -39.28 -44.19 28.31
CA SER A 10 -39.89 -43.07 27.59
C SER A 10 -39.34 -41.72 28.09
N ARG A 11 -39.12 -41.55 29.41
CA ARG A 11 -38.47 -40.38 29.97
C ARG A 11 -37.01 -40.26 29.49
N GLN A 12 -36.24 -41.33 29.48
CA GLN A 12 -34.86 -41.30 28.97
C GLN A 12 -34.80 -40.92 27.48
N LYS A 13 -35.68 -41.45 26.64
CA LYS A 13 -35.79 -41.08 25.24
C LYS A 13 -36.15 -39.61 25.05
N MET A 14 -37.03 -39.08 25.88
CA MET A 14 -37.43 -37.69 25.84
C MET A 14 -36.28 -36.76 26.27
N ILE A 15 -35.56 -37.13 27.34
CA ILE A 15 -34.34 -36.39 27.78
C ILE A 15 -33.24 -36.43 26.70
N GLN A 16 -33.01 -37.59 26.07
CA GLN A 16 -32.05 -37.71 24.95
C GLN A 16 -32.45 -36.85 23.76
N LYS A 17 -33.73 -36.73 23.45
CA LYS A 17 -34.22 -35.84 22.40
C LYS A 17 -33.99 -34.39 22.73
N ILE A 18 -34.29 -33.96 23.95
CA ILE A 18 -34.03 -32.59 24.45
C ILE A 18 -32.52 -32.27 24.40
N ILE A 19 -31.68 -33.19 24.89
CA ILE A 19 -30.21 -33.02 24.83
C ILE A 19 -29.73 -32.88 23.41
N LYS A 20 -30.22 -33.71 22.45
CA LYS A 20 -29.87 -33.58 21.03
C LYS A 20 -30.31 -32.24 20.44
N GLU A 21 -31.49 -31.74 20.81
CA GLU A 21 -31.95 -30.42 20.33
C GLU A 21 -31.13 -29.28 20.93
N HIS A 22 -30.77 -29.33 22.20
CA HIS A 22 -29.90 -28.37 22.85
C HIS A 22 -28.47 -28.44 22.30
N THR A 23 -27.94 -29.63 22.03
CA THR A 23 -26.60 -29.77 21.43
C THR A 23 -26.57 -29.20 20.01
N LYS A 24 -27.64 -29.41 19.23
CA LYS A 24 -27.76 -28.78 17.90
C LYS A 24 -27.85 -27.26 17.96
N THR A 25 -28.59 -26.73 18.95
CA THR A 25 -28.68 -25.27 19.15
C THR A 25 -27.35 -24.68 19.61
N ASN A 26 -26.70 -25.34 20.58
CA ASN A 26 -25.38 -24.87 21.06
C ASN A 26 -24.29 -24.98 19.95
N TYR A 27 -24.37 -26.04 19.13
CA TYR A 27 -23.46 -26.18 17.99
C TYR A 27 -23.62 -25.05 16.97
N LYS A 28 -24.83 -24.54 16.76
CA LYS A 28 -25.07 -23.37 15.90
C LYS A 28 -24.38 -22.10 16.36
N TYR A 29 -24.17 -21.92 17.67
CA TYR A 29 -23.41 -20.79 18.22
C TYR A 29 -21.89 -20.96 18.06
N LEU A 30 -21.42 -22.19 17.81
CA LEU A 30 -20.01 -22.52 17.59
C LEU A 30 -19.69 -22.72 16.11
N ASP A 31 -20.72 -22.79 15.24
CA ASP A 31 -20.50 -22.86 13.80
C ASP A 31 -19.85 -21.57 13.31
N PRO A 32 -18.84 -21.66 12.44
CA PRO A 32 -18.33 -20.48 11.77
C PRO A 32 -19.48 -19.80 11.01
N GLU A 33 -19.46 -18.47 10.99
CA GLU A 33 -20.47 -17.69 10.28
C GLU A 33 -20.63 -18.18 8.84
N PRO A 34 -21.86 -18.30 8.34
CA PRO A 34 -22.09 -18.64 6.95
C PRO A 34 -21.40 -17.64 6.05
N ASP A 35 -20.85 -18.10 4.95
CA ASP A 35 -20.06 -17.28 4.01
C ASP A 35 -20.78 -16.03 3.48
N GLY A 36 -22.10 -15.96 3.60
CA GLY A 36 -22.93 -14.81 3.15
C GLY A 36 -23.11 -14.74 1.63
N TYR A 37 -22.60 -15.71 0.89
CA TYR A 37 -22.78 -15.77 -0.56
C TYR A 37 -24.20 -16.13 -0.97
N ILE A 38 -24.61 -15.65 -2.14
CA ILE A 38 -25.84 -16.10 -2.76
C ILE A 38 -25.66 -17.54 -3.23
N ILE A 39 -26.52 -18.43 -2.74
CA ILE A 39 -26.52 -19.85 -3.11
C ILE A 39 -27.72 -20.10 -4.02
N PRO A 40 -27.53 -20.60 -5.25
CA PRO A 40 -28.65 -20.95 -6.13
C PRO A 40 -29.43 -22.13 -5.56
N GLU A 41 -30.75 -22.07 -5.58
CA GLU A 41 -31.61 -23.14 -5.07
C GLU A 41 -31.73 -24.33 -6.04
N GLY A 42 -31.43 -24.10 -7.31
CA GLY A 42 -31.52 -25.14 -8.33
C GLY A 42 -30.49 -25.01 -9.45
N PRO A 43 -30.30 -26.09 -10.27
CA PRO A 43 -29.29 -26.09 -11.33
C PRO A 43 -29.59 -25.10 -12.48
N THR A 44 -30.81 -24.60 -12.57
CA THR A 44 -31.26 -23.63 -13.58
C THR A 44 -31.08 -22.20 -13.16
N GLU A 45 -30.96 -21.96 -11.85
CA GLU A 45 -30.74 -20.64 -11.29
C GLU A 45 -29.24 -20.28 -11.34
N LYS A 46 -28.92 -19.16 -11.96
CA LYS A 46 -27.57 -18.63 -12.02
C LYS A 46 -27.49 -17.33 -11.26
N THR A 47 -26.54 -17.22 -10.35
CA THR A 47 -26.26 -16.00 -9.58
C THR A 47 -25.98 -14.80 -10.47
N LEU A 48 -25.42 -15.04 -11.67
CA LEU A 48 -25.17 -14.04 -12.71
C LEU A 48 -26.41 -13.24 -13.12
N LYS A 49 -27.61 -13.83 -13.05
CA LYS A 49 -28.88 -13.20 -13.46
C LYS A 49 -29.47 -12.29 -12.39
N ILE A 50 -28.95 -12.34 -11.18
CA ILE A 50 -29.46 -11.55 -10.04
C ILE A 50 -29.04 -10.11 -10.21
N ASN A 51 -30.02 -9.22 -10.39
CA ASN A 51 -29.81 -7.80 -10.56
C ASN A 51 -29.87 -7.05 -9.22
N GLN A 52 -29.27 -5.87 -9.15
CA GLN A 52 -29.30 -5.01 -7.95
C GLN A 52 -30.73 -4.65 -7.51
N ASN A 53 -31.65 -4.47 -8.45
CA ASN A 53 -33.08 -4.19 -8.14
C ASN A 53 -33.74 -5.38 -7.41
N TYR A 54 -33.42 -6.62 -7.80
CA TYR A 54 -33.88 -7.81 -7.11
C TYR A 54 -33.32 -7.90 -5.70
N LEU A 55 -32.02 -7.64 -5.55
CA LEU A 55 -31.39 -7.58 -4.22
C LEU A 55 -32.03 -6.50 -3.35
N LYS A 56 -32.25 -5.31 -3.90
CA LYS A 56 -32.86 -4.18 -3.19
C LYS A 56 -34.26 -4.50 -2.66
N SER A 57 -35.06 -5.30 -3.38
CA SER A 57 -36.40 -5.70 -2.96
C SER A 57 -36.40 -6.76 -1.85
N ASN A 58 -35.35 -7.60 -1.77
CA ASN A 58 -35.27 -8.71 -0.83
C ASN A 58 -34.42 -8.41 0.41
N LEU A 59 -33.62 -7.35 0.39
CA LEU A 59 -32.80 -6.95 1.52
C LEU A 59 -33.62 -6.19 2.59
N PRO A 60 -33.20 -6.25 3.87
CA PRO A 60 -33.74 -5.40 4.91
C PRO A 60 -33.64 -3.91 4.51
N LYS A 61 -34.60 -3.11 4.95
CA LYS A 61 -34.69 -1.68 4.59
C LYS A 61 -33.38 -0.92 4.79
N TYR A 62 -32.68 -1.17 5.88
CA TYR A 62 -31.37 -0.55 6.14
C TYR A 62 -30.34 -0.82 5.03
N ASN A 63 -30.20 -2.07 4.59
CA ASN A 63 -29.25 -2.45 3.54
C ASN A 63 -29.76 -2.00 2.16
N SER A 64 -31.07 -2.06 1.93
CA SER A 64 -31.69 -1.58 0.68
C SER A 64 -31.47 -0.08 0.48
N ASP A 65 -31.56 0.71 1.54
CA ASP A 65 -31.35 2.16 1.47
C ASP A 65 -29.88 2.52 1.19
N ASN A 66 -28.95 1.63 1.48
CA ASN A 66 -27.51 1.83 1.23
C ASN A 66 -27.10 1.50 -0.22
N ILE A 67 -28.02 1.00 -1.05
CA ILE A 67 -27.83 0.89 -2.51
C ILE A 67 -28.32 2.17 -3.14
N PHE A 68 -27.40 3.04 -3.57
CA PHE A 68 -27.74 4.35 -4.11
C PHE A 68 -26.77 4.83 -5.18
N ASP A 69 -27.22 5.71 -6.03
CA ASP A 69 -26.46 6.37 -7.08
C ASP A 69 -26.49 7.88 -6.86
N LEU A 70 -25.31 8.51 -6.89
CA LEU A 70 -25.15 9.97 -6.86
C LEU A 70 -24.74 10.44 -8.24
N ASN A 71 -25.58 11.22 -8.89
CA ASN A 71 -25.31 11.79 -10.20
C ASN A 71 -24.69 13.18 -10.03
N LEU A 72 -23.40 13.30 -10.27
CA LEU A 72 -22.61 14.51 -10.10
C LEU A 72 -21.76 14.75 -11.36
N PRO A 73 -22.37 15.22 -12.45
CA PRO A 73 -21.66 15.32 -13.75
C PRO A 73 -20.63 16.45 -13.80
N GLU A 74 -20.74 17.47 -12.94
CA GLU A 74 -19.97 18.70 -13.05
C GLU A 74 -18.47 18.53 -12.78
N THR A 75 -18.10 17.74 -11.77
CA THR A 75 -16.72 17.58 -11.29
C THR A 75 -16.12 16.21 -11.62
N ALA A 76 -16.80 15.42 -12.41
CA ALA A 76 -16.36 14.08 -12.83
C ALA A 76 -15.05 14.11 -13.67
N PRO A 77 -14.35 12.98 -13.77
CA PRO A 77 -14.56 11.66 -13.17
C PRO A 77 -14.09 11.56 -11.70
N TYR A 78 -14.63 10.60 -10.96
CA TYR A 78 -14.43 10.50 -9.52
C TYR A 78 -13.48 9.40 -9.11
N THR A 79 -12.61 9.73 -8.14
CA THR A 79 -11.84 8.80 -7.32
C THR A 79 -12.49 8.66 -5.97
N LEU A 80 -12.28 7.54 -5.30
CA LEU A 80 -12.88 7.27 -4.01
C LEU A 80 -11.95 6.47 -3.10
N ASP A 81 -12.14 6.62 -1.80
CA ASP A 81 -11.57 5.76 -0.77
C ASP A 81 -12.52 5.62 0.42
N TYR A 82 -12.39 4.52 1.15
CA TYR A 82 -13.12 4.29 2.41
C TYR A 82 -12.13 4.28 3.56
N THR A 83 -12.60 4.71 4.73
CA THR A 83 -11.84 4.54 5.96
C THR A 83 -11.64 3.06 6.27
N ARG A 84 -10.58 2.73 6.98
CA ARG A 84 -10.22 1.35 7.33
C ARG A 84 -11.31 0.65 8.15
N ASN A 85 -12.06 1.39 8.96
CA ASN A 85 -13.22 0.91 9.71
C ASN A 85 -14.53 0.82 8.89
N GLY A 86 -14.50 1.17 7.59
CA GLY A 86 -15.64 1.12 6.70
C GLY A 86 -16.77 2.12 6.98
N LYS A 87 -16.54 3.17 7.81
CA LYS A 87 -17.59 4.09 8.23
C LYS A 87 -17.75 5.30 7.31
N TYR A 88 -16.65 5.87 6.86
CA TYR A 88 -16.66 7.09 6.06
C TYR A 88 -16.18 6.84 4.64
N LEU A 89 -16.77 7.57 3.73
CA LEU A 89 -16.43 7.61 2.31
C LEU A 89 -15.88 8.98 1.97
N ILE A 90 -14.76 9.02 1.25
CA ILE A 90 -14.25 10.21 0.59
C ILE A 90 -14.38 10.05 -0.92
N ILE A 91 -14.87 11.08 -1.57
CA ILE A 91 -15.02 11.15 -3.01
C ILE A 91 -14.27 12.38 -3.52
N GLY A 92 -13.43 12.19 -4.52
CA GLY A 92 -12.71 13.28 -5.17
C GLY A 92 -12.98 13.35 -6.64
N GLY A 93 -13.48 14.50 -7.06
CA GLY A 93 -13.67 14.83 -8.46
C GLY A 93 -12.38 15.30 -9.13
N GLU A 94 -12.15 14.89 -10.36
CA GLU A 94 -10.94 15.27 -11.09
C GLU A 94 -10.77 16.80 -11.25
N LYS A 95 -11.88 17.55 -11.23
CA LYS A 95 -11.84 19.02 -11.33
C LYS A 95 -11.54 19.75 -10.01
N GLY A 96 -11.39 19.04 -8.90
CA GLY A 96 -10.96 19.62 -7.64
C GLY A 96 -11.96 19.51 -6.49
N ASN A 97 -13.15 18.95 -6.69
CA ASN A 97 -14.11 18.78 -5.61
C ASN A 97 -13.73 17.60 -4.70
N ILE A 98 -13.79 17.81 -3.38
CA ILE A 98 -13.56 16.79 -2.35
C ILE A 98 -14.75 16.80 -1.40
N SER A 99 -15.39 15.63 -1.26
CA SER A 99 -16.52 15.43 -0.36
C SER A 99 -16.28 14.26 0.57
N ILE A 100 -16.52 14.44 1.87
CA ILE A 100 -16.48 13.37 2.88
C ILE A 100 -17.89 13.18 3.44
N MET A 101 -18.34 11.93 3.44
CA MET A 101 -19.66 11.58 3.94
C MET A 101 -19.66 10.32 4.81
N ASP A 102 -20.55 10.30 5.80
CA ASP A 102 -20.97 9.07 6.48
C ASP A 102 -22.02 8.39 5.59
N TRP A 103 -21.60 7.42 4.78
CA TRP A 103 -22.45 6.77 3.79
C TRP A 103 -23.61 5.97 4.42
N ARG A 104 -23.43 5.49 5.67
CA ARG A 104 -24.49 4.77 6.39
C ARG A 104 -25.64 5.69 6.78
N LYS A 105 -25.30 6.86 7.32
CA LYS A 105 -26.27 7.89 7.73
C LYS A 105 -26.66 8.82 6.60
N LYS A 106 -25.92 8.77 5.48
CA LYS A 106 -26.03 9.70 4.34
C LYS A 106 -25.88 11.15 4.76
N ASN A 107 -24.99 11.37 5.74
CA ASN A 107 -24.69 12.70 6.23
C ASN A 107 -23.39 13.21 5.58
N LEU A 108 -23.48 14.33 4.90
CA LEU A 108 -22.31 15.03 4.36
C LEU A 108 -21.58 15.70 5.53
N ILE A 109 -20.28 15.44 5.66
CA ILE A 109 -19.44 16.02 6.70
C ILE A 109 -18.79 17.29 6.14
N ILE A 110 -18.19 17.18 4.96
CA ILE A 110 -17.50 18.27 4.30
C ILE A 110 -17.69 18.14 2.80
N ASP A 111 -17.80 19.30 2.17
CA ASP A 111 -17.75 19.48 0.73
C ASP A 111 -17.03 20.80 0.43
N PHE A 112 -15.92 20.71 -0.29
CA PHE A 112 -15.13 21.87 -0.67
C PHE A 112 -14.45 21.66 -2.00
N GLU A 113 -14.11 22.77 -2.65
CA GLU A 113 -13.42 22.76 -3.93
C GLU A 113 -11.98 23.21 -3.77
N VAL A 114 -11.09 22.43 -4.39
CA VAL A 114 -9.69 22.79 -4.57
C VAL A 114 -9.50 23.23 -6.00
N GLU A 115 -8.78 24.32 -6.24
CA GLU A 115 -8.60 24.88 -7.59
C GLU A 115 -7.89 23.95 -8.57
N LYS A 116 -7.22 22.90 -8.06
CA LYS A 116 -6.35 22.02 -8.84
C LYS A 116 -6.97 20.65 -9.09
N LYS A 117 -6.59 20.06 -10.22
CA LYS A 117 -6.97 18.71 -10.57
C LYS A 117 -6.53 17.69 -9.53
N ILE A 118 -7.45 16.79 -9.14
CA ILE A 118 -7.18 15.69 -8.21
C ILE A 118 -6.97 14.39 -9.00
N ASN A 119 -5.83 13.75 -8.81
CA ASN A 119 -5.51 12.47 -9.44
C ASN A 119 -5.95 11.30 -8.57
N ASP A 120 -5.69 11.35 -7.26
CA ASP A 120 -6.04 10.30 -6.30
C ASP A 120 -6.27 10.88 -4.89
N ILE A 121 -7.06 10.17 -4.08
CA ILE A 121 -7.34 10.53 -2.69
C ILE A 121 -7.21 9.30 -1.82
N LYS A 122 -6.67 9.48 -0.60
CA LYS A 122 -6.48 8.40 0.35
C LYS A 122 -6.71 8.88 1.78
N PHE A 123 -7.51 8.14 2.55
CA PHE A 123 -7.52 8.30 4.00
C PHE A 123 -6.18 7.86 4.60
N LEU A 124 -5.75 8.56 5.63
CA LEU A 124 -4.57 8.20 6.41
C LEU A 124 -4.95 7.19 7.52
N GLN A 125 -4.43 7.34 8.71
CA GLN A 125 -4.68 6.38 9.79
C GLN A 125 -6.17 6.31 10.18
N ASN A 126 -6.80 7.47 10.32
CA ASN A 126 -8.20 7.63 10.73
C ASN A 126 -8.93 8.58 9.76
N GLU A 127 -10.24 8.80 10.05
CA GLU A 127 -11.06 9.77 9.35
C GLU A 127 -10.65 11.24 9.59
N THR A 128 -9.73 11.50 10.51
CA THR A 128 -9.32 12.87 10.88
C THR A 128 -8.46 13.53 9.83
N MET A 129 -7.70 12.75 9.07
CA MET A 129 -6.77 13.26 8.06
C MET A 129 -6.85 12.45 6.79
N PHE A 130 -6.71 13.13 5.66
CA PHE A 130 -6.61 12.51 4.35
C PHE A 130 -5.59 13.22 3.47
N ALA A 131 -5.05 12.50 2.52
CA ALA A 131 -4.11 13.00 1.53
C ALA A 131 -4.78 13.10 0.15
N ALA A 132 -4.58 14.21 -0.53
CA ALA A 132 -5.05 14.45 -1.89
C ALA A 132 -3.87 14.65 -2.84
N ALA A 133 -3.77 13.81 -3.85
CA ALA A 133 -2.82 13.93 -4.95
C ALA A 133 -3.31 14.98 -5.93
N GLN A 134 -2.82 16.19 -5.83
CA GLN A 134 -3.09 17.26 -6.78
C GLN A 134 -2.08 17.23 -7.92
N ASP A 135 -2.38 17.88 -9.04
CA ASP A 135 -1.51 17.83 -10.23
C ASP A 135 -0.13 18.45 -9.96
N ASP A 136 -0.03 19.44 -9.06
CA ASP A 136 1.23 20.10 -8.72
C ASP A 136 1.95 19.42 -7.56
N MET A 137 1.24 19.15 -6.45
CA MET A 137 1.82 18.67 -5.21
C MET A 137 0.88 17.75 -4.44
N LEU A 138 1.40 17.17 -3.38
CA LEU A 138 0.62 16.38 -2.42
C LEU A 138 0.20 17.25 -1.26
N ASN A 139 -1.11 17.33 -0.99
CA ASN A 139 -1.65 18.06 0.15
C ASN A 139 -2.31 17.13 1.15
N ILE A 140 -2.14 17.44 2.43
CA ILE A 140 -2.78 16.74 3.55
C ILE A 140 -3.79 17.71 4.17
N TYR A 141 -5.02 17.23 4.29
CA TYR A 141 -6.17 17.97 4.84
C TYR A 141 -6.69 17.33 6.11
N ASP A 142 -7.29 18.14 6.95
CA ASP A 142 -8.10 17.69 8.08
C ASP A 142 -9.54 17.36 7.65
N ASN A 143 -10.28 16.69 8.54
CA ASN A 143 -11.69 16.38 8.35
C ASN A 143 -12.61 17.62 8.31
N GLN A 144 -12.10 18.81 8.46
CA GLN A 144 -12.79 20.10 8.28
C GLN A 144 -12.45 20.80 6.96
N GLY A 145 -11.64 20.15 6.10
CA GLY A 145 -11.19 20.72 4.82
C GLY A 145 -10.09 21.75 4.96
N ILE A 146 -9.48 21.88 6.14
CA ILE A 146 -8.36 22.78 6.37
C ILE A 146 -7.09 22.08 5.86
N GLU A 147 -6.30 22.78 5.06
CA GLU A 147 -5.00 22.30 4.61
C GLU A 147 -4.01 22.34 5.78
N LEU A 148 -3.51 21.14 6.16
CA LEU A 148 -2.51 21.01 7.22
C LEU A 148 -1.10 21.15 6.68
N HIS A 149 -0.81 20.48 5.56
CA HIS A 149 0.50 20.45 4.96
C HIS A 149 0.42 20.43 3.43
N ALA A 150 1.13 21.34 2.79
CA ALA A 150 1.46 21.32 1.36
C ALA A 150 2.87 20.76 1.19
N LEU A 151 3.02 19.67 0.46
CA LEU A 151 4.28 18.93 0.34
C LEU A 151 4.93 19.18 -1.02
N ASP A 152 5.61 20.31 -1.18
CA ASP A 152 6.28 20.71 -2.43
C ASP A 152 7.35 19.70 -2.88
N PHE A 153 7.93 18.97 -1.94
CA PHE A 153 8.93 17.95 -2.25
C PHE A 153 8.35 16.67 -2.89
N ILE A 154 7.01 16.57 -3.01
CA ILE A 154 6.31 15.50 -3.72
C ILE A 154 5.55 16.11 -4.92
N PRO A 155 6.23 16.42 -6.03
CA PRO A 155 5.59 17.05 -7.18
C PRO A 155 4.78 16.04 -8.01
N SER A 156 3.63 16.47 -8.50
CA SER A 156 2.78 15.75 -9.45
C SER A 156 2.50 14.27 -9.09
N PRO A 157 1.91 13.99 -7.94
CA PRO A 157 1.54 12.62 -7.57
C PRO A 157 0.39 12.11 -8.44
N LEU A 158 0.47 10.85 -8.88
CA LEU A 158 -0.56 10.17 -9.66
C LEU A 158 -1.38 9.20 -8.84
N PHE A 159 -0.70 8.43 -7.98
CA PHE A 159 -1.33 7.40 -7.15
C PHE A 159 -0.82 7.51 -5.72
N LEU A 160 -1.71 7.22 -4.78
CA LEU A 160 -1.42 7.22 -3.36
C LEU A 160 -1.80 5.86 -2.76
N GLU A 161 -0.92 5.33 -1.91
CA GLU A 161 -1.22 4.21 -1.03
C GLU A 161 -0.70 4.49 0.38
N TYR A 162 -1.46 4.09 1.38
CA TYR A 162 -1.12 4.29 2.77
C TYR A 162 -0.85 2.96 3.47
N LEU A 163 0.30 2.85 4.15
CA LEU A 163 0.72 1.67 4.91
C LEU A 163 0.45 1.90 6.41
N PRO A 164 -0.67 1.38 6.96
CA PRO A 164 -1.15 1.78 8.28
C PRO A 164 -0.24 1.36 9.42
N TYR A 165 0.37 0.16 9.38
CA TYR A 165 1.26 -0.33 10.44
C TYR A 165 2.64 0.34 10.45
N HIS A 166 3.03 0.93 9.34
CA HIS A 166 4.31 1.63 9.17
C HIS A 166 4.17 3.14 9.22
N PHE A 167 2.95 3.69 9.19
CA PHE A 167 2.66 5.12 9.05
C PHE A 167 3.34 5.76 7.83
N LEU A 168 3.45 4.98 6.74
CA LEU A 168 4.06 5.45 5.51
C LEU A 168 3.00 5.78 4.46
N LEU A 169 3.06 7.00 3.94
CA LEU A 169 2.35 7.39 2.73
C LEU A 169 3.27 7.17 1.53
N VAL A 170 2.83 6.34 0.60
CA VAL A 170 3.58 6.04 -0.61
C VAL A 170 2.93 6.74 -1.78
N SER A 171 3.70 7.55 -2.48
CA SER A 171 3.25 8.30 -3.65
C SER A 171 4.01 7.87 -4.89
N ALA A 172 3.26 7.57 -5.96
CA ALA A 172 3.80 7.36 -7.29
C ALA A 172 3.67 8.65 -8.10
N LEU A 173 4.79 9.16 -8.62
CA LEU A 173 4.87 10.45 -9.27
C LEU A 173 4.86 10.31 -10.80
N LYS A 174 4.40 11.35 -11.49
CA LYS A 174 4.43 11.47 -12.95
C LYS A 174 5.85 11.34 -13.53
N ASN A 175 6.85 11.75 -12.75
CA ASN A 175 8.27 11.66 -13.11
C ASN A 175 8.89 10.26 -12.94
N ASN A 176 8.07 9.23 -12.74
CA ASN A 176 8.50 7.85 -12.49
C ASN A 176 9.34 7.65 -11.21
N TYR A 177 9.10 8.47 -10.20
CA TYR A 177 9.62 8.26 -8.86
C TYR A 177 8.53 7.68 -7.95
N ILE A 178 8.95 6.85 -7.02
CA ILE A 178 8.16 6.40 -5.88
C ILE A 178 8.80 7.02 -4.64
N LYS A 179 8.01 7.76 -3.86
CA LYS A 179 8.45 8.37 -2.61
C LYS A 179 7.70 7.77 -1.43
N TYR A 180 8.45 7.39 -0.41
CA TYR A 180 7.92 6.92 0.86
C TYR A 180 8.06 8.04 1.89
N LEU A 181 6.94 8.59 2.33
CA LEU A 181 6.86 9.64 3.35
C LEU A 181 6.40 9.02 4.67
N ASP A 182 7.17 9.20 5.72
CA ASP A 182 6.77 8.87 7.07
C ASP A 182 5.92 10.01 7.65
N ILE A 183 4.62 9.76 7.81
CA ILE A 183 3.67 10.77 8.29
C ILE A 183 3.95 11.13 9.75
N SER A 184 4.34 10.14 10.58
CA SER A 184 4.58 10.38 12.00
C SER A 184 5.81 11.28 12.27
N MET A 185 6.78 11.27 11.35
CA MET A 185 8.02 12.05 11.45
C MET A 185 8.09 13.22 10.46
N GLY A 186 7.19 13.27 9.47
CA GLY A 186 7.21 14.29 8.42
C GLY A 186 8.44 14.22 7.48
N LYS A 187 9.11 13.06 7.39
CA LYS A 187 10.36 12.89 6.63
C LYS A 187 10.21 11.90 5.49
N ILE A 188 10.90 12.16 4.37
CA ILE A 188 11.04 11.18 3.31
C ILE A 188 12.00 10.07 3.77
N VAL A 189 11.53 8.84 3.76
CA VAL A 189 12.30 7.64 4.09
C VAL A 189 13.14 7.21 2.90
N SER A 190 12.53 7.11 1.73
CA SER A 190 13.23 6.74 0.50
C SER A 190 12.60 7.38 -0.73
N GLU A 191 13.45 7.61 -1.73
CA GLU A 191 13.08 8.10 -3.05
C GLU A 191 13.67 7.17 -4.11
N ILE A 192 12.81 6.51 -4.87
CA ILE A 192 13.20 5.45 -5.80
C ILE A 192 12.77 5.83 -7.22
N LYS A 193 13.72 5.80 -8.16
CA LYS A 193 13.43 5.98 -9.58
C LYS A 193 13.16 4.64 -10.25
N THR A 194 12.00 4.46 -10.85
CA THR A 194 11.55 3.16 -11.37
C THR A 194 12.26 2.71 -12.65
N LYS A 195 12.75 3.58 -13.50
CA LYS A 195 13.50 3.30 -14.75
C LYS A 195 12.76 2.43 -15.80
N ASN A 196 11.51 2.02 -15.55
CA ASN A 196 10.76 1.08 -16.40
C ASN A 196 9.59 1.72 -17.17
N GLY A 197 9.63 3.02 -17.41
CA GLY A 197 8.54 3.75 -18.05
C GLY A 197 7.51 4.29 -17.07
N ILE A 198 6.43 4.88 -17.60
CA ILE A 198 5.40 5.55 -16.81
C ILE A 198 4.67 4.54 -15.93
N ILE A 199 4.47 4.88 -14.66
CA ILE A 199 3.65 4.11 -13.72
C ILE A 199 2.19 4.29 -14.13
N SER A 200 1.51 3.19 -14.39
CA SER A 200 0.12 3.18 -14.86
C SER A 200 -0.87 2.69 -13.82
N CYS A 201 -0.43 1.90 -12.87
CA CYS A 201 -1.23 1.41 -11.74
C CYS A 201 -0.34 1.13 -10.53
N PHE A 202 -0.97 1.18 -9.36
CA PHE A 202 -0.30 1.12 -8.08
C PHE A 202 -1.16 0.40 -7.06
N CYS A 203 -0.58 -0.49 -6.28
CA CYS A 203 -1.31 -1.24 -5.25
C CYS A 203 -0.36 -1.65 -4.13
N GLN A 204 -0.86 -1.71 -2.91
CA GLN A 204 -0.13 -2.25 -1.77
C GLN A 204 -0.49 -3.72 -1.52
N ASN A 205 0.46 -4.48 -1.02
CA ASN A 205 0.20 -5.79 -0.44
C ASN A 205 -0.20 -5.61 1.03
N PRO A 206 -1.42 -6.00 1.43
CA PRO A 206 -1.90 -5.78 2.79
C PRO A 206 -1.12 -6.57 3.85
N GLN A 207 -0.54 -7.73 3.49
CA GLN A 207 0.15 -8.61 4.42
C GLN A 207 1.59 -8.17 4.74
N ASN A 208 2.37 -7.76 3.73
CA ASN A 208 3.80 -7.47 3.89
C ASN A 208 4.18 -6.03 3.56
N ALA A 209 3.19 -5.16 3.27
CA ALA A 209 3.39 -3.75 2.93
C ALA A 209 4.31 -3.49 1.70
N VAL A 210 4.55 -4.51 0.88
CA VAL A 210 5.29 -4.36 -0.39
C VAL A 210 4.40 -3.69 -1.42
N ILE A 211 4.95 -2.76 -2.16
CA ILE A 211 4.23 -2.00 -3.18
C ILE A 211 4.42 -2.65 -4.55
N ALA A 212 3.31 -2.90 -5.23
CA ALA A 212 3.29 -3.34 -6.62
C ALA A 212 3.04 -2.14 -7.54
N SER A 213 3.90 -1.94 -8.54
CA SER A 213 3.72 -0.95 -9.59
C SER A 213 3.67 -1.60 -10.95
N GLY A 214 2.61 -1.32 -11.70
CA GLY A 214 2.51 -1.69 -13.11
C GLY A 214 2.92 -0.52 -14.01
N HIS A 215 3.56 -0.84 -15.12
CA HIS A 215 4.14 0.13 -16.02
C HIS A 215 3.52 0.06 -17.42
N SER A 216 3.72 1.14 -18.18
CA SER A 216 3.26 1.23 -19.59
C SER A 216 3.89 0.17 -20.50
N ASN A 217 5.05 -0.37 -20.12
CA ASN A 217 5.79 -1.39 -20.89
C ASN A 217 5.35 -2.84 -20.55
N GLY A 218 4.25 -3.02 -19.79
CA GLY A 218 3.81 -4.34 -19.37
C GLY A 218 4.66 -5.01 -18.27
N ILE A 219 5.60 -4.27 -17.71
CA ILE A 219 6.45 -4.73 -16.60
C ILE A 219 5.77 -4.41 -15.28
N LEU A 220 5.76 -5.39 -14.39
CA LEU A 220 5.34 -5.25 -13.02
C LEU A 220 6.55 -5.33 -12.10
N ASN A 221 6.64 -4.42 -11.15
CA ASN A 221 7.71 -4.38 -10.15
C ASN A 221 7.13 -4.44 -8.75
N LEU A 222 7.85 -5.13 -7.86
CA LEU A 222 7.60 -5.09 -6.42
C LEU A 222 8.69 -4.27 -5.73
N TRP A 223 8.28 -3.32 -4.90
CA TRP A 223 9.16 -2.34 -4.26
C TRP A 223 9.09 -2.42 -2.75
N THR A 224 10.25 -2.24 -2.15
CA THR A 224 10.40 -2.01 -0.71
C THR A 224 11.21 -0.72 -0.49
N PRO A 225 11.02 0.02 0.60
CA PRO A 225 11.74 1.27 0.85
C PRO A 225 13.25 1.07 1.04
N ASN A 226 13.68 -0.16 1.37
CA ASN A 226 15.06 -0.47 1.72
C ASN A 226 16.01 -0.54 0.51
N PHE A 227 15.48 -0.81 -0.69
CA PHE A 227 16.28 -1.01 -1.89
C PHE A 227 15.95 0.03 -2.96
N SER A 228 16.98 0.53 -3.63
CA SER A 228 16.84 1.45 -4.78
C SER A 228 16.45 0.73 -6.08
N GLU A 229 16.52 -0.59 -6.09
CA GLU A 229 16.13 -1.45 -7.21
C GLU A 229 14.91 -2.29 -6.81
N PRO A 230 14.03 -2.66 -7.76
CA PRO A 230 12.88 -3.48 -7.44
C PRO A 230 13.33 -4.84 -6.94
N VAL A 231 12.68 -5.34 -5.89
CA VAL A 231 12.97 -6.67 -5.33
C VAL A 231 12.58 -7.77 -6.31
N VAL A 232 11.46 -7.56 -6.99
CA VAL A 232 10.99 -8.43 -8.08
C VAL A 232 10.67 -7.58 -9.28
N LYS A 233 11.08 -8.05 -10.45
CA LYS A 233 10.77 -7.47 -11.75
C LYS A 233 10.26 -8.58 -12.66
N MET A 234 9.01 -8.47 -13.11
CA MET A 234 8.40 -9.49 -13.96
C MET A 234 7.74 -8.85 -15.17
N PHE A 235 7.80 -9.55 -16.29
CA PHE A 235 7.08 -9.18 -17.51
C PHE A 235 5.69 -9.83 -17.46
N ALA A 236 4.68 -9.02 -17.15
CA ALA A 236 3.33 -9.53 -16.97
C ALA A 236 2.51 -9.51 -18.26
N HIS A 237 2.57 -8.42 -19.01
CA HIS A 237 1.79 -8.21 -20.23
C HIS A 237 2.66 -7.64 -21.34
N SER A 238 2.27 -7.85 -22.62
CA SER A 238 2.98 -7.28 -23.76
C SER A 238 2.69 -5.79 -23.94
N ASN A 239 1.56 -5.32 -23.39
CA ASN A 239 1.14 -3.93 -23.43
C ASN A 239 1.01 -3.35 -22.02
N ARG A 240 0.57 -2.09 -21.95
CA ARG A 240 0.32 -1.36 -20.70
C ARG A 240 -0.53 -2.17 -19.74
N ILE A 241 -0.11 -2.20 -18.48
CA ILE A 241 -0.91 -2.73 -17.36
C ILE A 241 -1.87 -1.62 -16.92
N ASN A 242 -3.16 -1.87 -16.97
CA ASN A 242 -4.16 -0.87 -16.61
C ASN A 242 -4.49 -0.89 -15.12
N SER A 243 -4.56 -2.09 -14.53
CA SER A 243 -4.85 -2.22 -13.10
C SER A 243 -4.16 -3.43 -12.49
N VAL A 244 -3.84 -3.30 -11.21
CA VAL A 244 -3.21 -4.33 -10.38
C VAL A 244 -3.93 -4.37 -9.05
N SER A 245 -4.18 -5.57 -8.54
CA SER A 245 -4.68 -5.78 -7.18
C SER A 245 -4.01 -7.00 -6.56
N ILE A 246 -3.91 -6.99 -5.24
CA ILE A 246 -3.35 -8.08 -4.45
C ILE A 246 -4.41 -8.54 -3.49
N ASP A 247 -4.48 -9.84 -3.30
CA ASP A 247 -5.37 -10.50 -2.36
C ASP A 247 -5.01 -10.17 -0.91
N ASN A 248 -5.97 -10.26 0.01
CA ASN A 248 -5.74 -10.02 1.43
C ASN A 248 -4.73 -10.99 2.04
N ASP A 249 -4.67 -12.22 1.53
CA ASP A 249 -3.67 -13.21 1.93
C ASP A 249 -2.24 -12.82 1.48
N GLY A 250 -2.10 -11.81 0.63
CA GLY A 250 -0.82 -11.28 0.16
C GLY A 250 -0.07 -12.17 -0.82
N TYR A 251 -0.64 -13.30 -1.21
CA TYR A 251 0.03 -14.28 -2.06
C TYR A 251 -0.42 -14.26 -3.52
N THR A 252 -1.66 -13.85 -3.76
CA THR A 252 -2.24 -13.83 -5.10
C THR A 252 -2.20 -12.42 -5.66
N LEU A 253 -1.53 -12.25 -6.79
CA LEU A 253 -1.47 -10.99 -7.50
C LEU A 253 -2.30 -11.10 -8.78
N ILE A 254 -3.09 -10.09 -9.06
CA ILE A 254 -3.96 -10.00 -10.24
C ILE A 254 -3.52 -8.82 -11.07
N THR A 255 -3.24 -9.04 -12.35
CA THR A 255 -2.84 -8.01 -13.29
C THR A 255 -3.76 -7.99 -14.48
N CYS A 256 -4.20 -6.80 -14.88
CA CYS A 256 -5.05 -6.61 -16.05
C CYS A 256 -4.34 -5.70 -17.05
N GLY A 257 -4.10 -6.24 -18.24
CA GLY A 257 -3.46 -5.53 -19.33
C GLY A 257 -4.45 -4.95 -20.34
N ASN A 258 -3.94 -4.06 -21.17
CA ASN A 258 -4.70 -3.51 -22.30
C ASN A 258 -4.99 -4.53 -23.40
N GLU A 259 -4.39 -5.72 -23.32
CA GLU A 259 -4.59 -6.87 -24.23
C GLU A 259 -5.92 -7.60 -24.02
N GLN A 260 -6.81 -7.10 -23.15
CA GLN A 260 -8.04 -7.79 -22.74
C GLN A 260 -7.76 -9.12 -22.00
N LYS A 261 -6.58 -9.24 -21.41
CA LYS A 261 -6.20 -10.39 -20.59
C LYS A 261 -6.09 -9.99 -19.14
N MET A 262 -6.59 -10.85 -18.29
CA MET A 262 -6.34 -10.82 -16.86
C MET A 262 -5.50 -12.03 -16.50
N LYS A 263 -4.41 -11.81 -15.80
CA LYS A 263 -3.51 -12.86 -15.34
C LYS A 263 -3.46 -12.89 -13.83
N ILE A 264 -3.45 -14.10 -13.28
CA ILE A 264 -3.36 -14.36 -11.85
C ILE A 264 -2.03 -15.03 -11.57
N TRP A 265 -1.30 -14.51 -10.60
CA TRP A 265 0.06 -14.91 -10.25
C TRP A 265 0.13 -15.36 -8.80
N ASP A 266 0.92 -16.40 -8.52
CA ASP A 266 1.28 -16.79 -7.15
C ASP A 266 2.66 -16.20 -6.81
N LEU A 267 2.68 -15.31 -5.82
CA LEU A 267 3.91 -14.66 -5.34
C LEU A 267 4.81 -15.59 -4.50
N ARG A 268 4.29 -16.70 -4.00
CA ARG A 268 5.04 -17.69 -3.22
C ARG A 268 5.85 -18.63 -4.09
N ASN A 269 5.27 -19.02 -5.22
CA ASN A 269 5.78 -20.11 -6.07
C ASN A 269 6.30 -19.59 -7.41
N SER A 270 7.58 -19.19 -7.41
CA SER A 270 8.33 -18.81 -8.62
C SER A 270 7.68 -17.76 -9.53
N TYR A 271 6.72 -16.98 -9.04
CA TYR A 271 6.07 -15.89 -9.79
C TYR A 271 5.51 -16.35 -11.15
N LYS A 272 4.96 -17.55 -11.19
CA LYS A 272 4.32 -18.12 -12.40
C LYS A 272 2.85 -17.73 -12.45
N GLU A 273 2.32 -17.57 -13.67
CA GLU A 273 0.89 -17.39 -13.86
C GLU A 273 0.14 -18.70 -13.54
N ILE A 274 -0.89 -18.58 -12.69
CA ILE A 274 -1.79 -19.70 -12.36
C ILE A 274 -2.81 -19.84 -13.47
N TYR A 275 -3.52 -18.76 -13.78
CA TYR A 275 -4.56 -18.71 -14.80
C TYR A 275 -4.50 -17.43 -15.60
N THR A 276 -4.87 -17.55 -16.88
CA THR A 276 -5.12 -16.42 -17.76
C THR A 276 -6.59 -16.44 -18.17
N TYR A 277 -7.27 -15.32 -17.92
CA TYR A 277 -8.64 -15.07 -18.35
C TYR A 277 -8.67 -14.11 -19.52
N PHE A 278 -9.53 -14.37 -20.49
CA PHE A 278 -9.78 -13.48 -21.61
C PHE A 278 -11.04 -12.67 -21.31
N ASN A 279 -10.93 -11.39 -21.34
CA ASN A 279 -12.01 -10.47 -21.00
C ASN A 279 -12.66 -9.93 -22.28
N PRO A 280 -13.97 -9.65 -22.27
CA PRO A 280 -14.67 -9.13 -23.44
C PRO A 280 -14.18 -7.74 -23.85
N ASN A 281 -13.77 -6.93 -22.87
CA ASN A 281 -13.28 -5.57 -23.07
C ASN A 281 -12.03 -5.32 -22.23
N THR A 282 -11.38 -4.19 -22.47
CA THR A 282 -10.23 -3.75 -21.66
C THR A 282 -10.69 -3.42 -20.24
N VAL A 283 -9.99 -3.98 -19.27
CA VAL A 283 -10.22 -3.68 -17.85
C VAL A 283 -9.66 -2.29 -17.54
N ILE A 284 -10.46 -1.47 -16.86
CA ILE A 284 -10.06 -0.13 -16.43
C ILE A 284 -9.58 -0.17 -14.97
N CYS A 285 -10.34 -0.81 -14.10
CA CYS A 285 -10.05 -0.92 -12.67
C CYS A 285 -10.41 -2.30 -12.15
N ASN A 286 -9.69 -2.74 -11.14
CA ASN A 286 -9.97 -3.96 -10.38
C ASN A 286 -9.75 -3.70 -8.89
N THR A 287 -10.41 -4.49 -8.06
CA THR A 287 -10.26 -4.46 -6.61
C THR A 287 -10.64 -5.82 -6.03
N VAL A 288 -10.04 -6.16 -4.90
CA VAL A 288 -10.33 -7.41 -4.17
C VAL A 288 -11.01 -7.07 -2.85
N SER A 289 -11.99 -7.88 -2.47
CA SER A 289 -12.73 -7.75 -1.21
C SER A 289 -12.02 -8.44 -0.05
N GLN A 290 -12.51 -8.25 1.18
CA GLN A 290 -11.96 -8.92 2.38
C GLN A 290 -12.04 -10.45 2.29
N LYS A 291 -13.10 -11.02 1.69
CA LYS A 291 -13.28 -12.46 1.48
C LYS A 291 -12.81 -12.93 0.10
N ASN A 292 -11.88 -12.21 -0.52
CA ASN A 292 -11.26 -12.58 -1.80
C ASN A 292 -12.24 -12.69 -2.98
N LEU A 293 -13.26 -11.81 -3.02
CA LEU A 293 -14.03 -11.57 -4.23
C LEU A 293 -13.33 -10.52 -5.09
N LEU A 294 -13.16 -10.80 -6.36
CA LEU A 294 -12.54 -9.90 -7.31
C LEU A 294 -13.61 -9.14 -8.11
N ALA A 295 -13.63 -7.82 -8.01
CA ALA A 295 -14.43 -6.96 -8.87
C ALA A 295 -13.58 -6.40 -10.02
N ILE A 296 -14.11 -6.46 -11.23
CA ILE A 296 -13.47 -6.02 -12.47
C ILE A 296 -14.41 -5.05 -13.19
N GLY A 297 -13.92 -3.86 -13.50
CA GLY A 297 -14.64 -2.84 -14.24
C GLY A 297 -14.18 -2.73 -15.69
N TYR A 298 -15.10 -2.96 -16.62
CA TYR A 298 -14.90 -2.84 -18.07
C TYR A 298 -15.48 -1.53 -18.65
N GLY A 299 -15.65 -0.54 -17.82
CA GLY A 299 -16.37 0.68 -18.16
C GLY A 299 -17.79 0.62 -17.64
N ASN A 300 -18.80 0.36 -18.49
CA ASN A 300 -20.21 0.31 -18.11
C ASN A 300 -20.65 -1.03 -17.48
N ILE A 301 -19.80 -2.03 -17.47
CA ILE A 301 -20.08 -3.36 -16.91
C ILE A 301 -19.07 -3.63 -15.80
N ILE A 302 -19.58 -4.16 -14.71
CA ILE A 302 -18.77 -4.65 -13.58
C ILE A 302 -19.06 -6.12 -13.39
N GLU A 303 -18.04 -6.93 -13.34
CA GLU A 303 -18.12 -8.36 -13.07
C GLU A 303 -17.42 -8.69 -11.76
N ILE A 304 -18.05 -9.53 -10.98
CA ILE A 304 -17.54 -9.99 -9.69
C ILE A 304 -17.25 -11.49 -9.82
N TRP A 305 -16.03 -11.86 -9.47
CA TRP A 305 -15.54 -13.23 -9.58
C TRP A 305 -15.28 -13.82 -8.20
N LYS A 306 -15.74 -15.05 -8.00
CA LYS A 306 -15.50 -15.85 -6.79
C LYS A 306 -14.52 -16.96 -7.11
N ASP A 307 -13.67 -17.34 -6.14
CA ASP A 307 -12.71 -18.46 -6.24
C ASP A 307 -11.82 -18.45 -7.50
N TYR A 308 -11.52 -17.25 -8.01
CA TYR A 308 -10.76 -17.05 -9.26
C TYR A 308 -9.34 -17.61 -9.22
N SER A 309 -8.74 -17.75 -8.02
CA SER A 309 -7.39 -18.28 -7.83
C SER A 309 -7.36 -19.81 -7.63
N LYS A 310 -8.41 -20.38 -7.04
CA LYS A 310 -8.47 -21.81 -6.71
C LYS A 310 -8.79 -22.67 -7.94
N THR A 311 -9.78 -22.27 -8.71
CA THR A 311 -10.25 -22.98 -9.89
C THR A 311 -10.52 -22.01 -11.02
N LYS A 312 -10.25 -22.43 -12.26
CA LYS A 312 -10.55 -21.59 -13.42
C LYS A 312 -12.05 -21.52 -13.64
N GLN A 313 -12.66 -20.41 -13.27
CA GLN A 313 -14.09 -20.18 -13.42
C GLN A 313 -14.44 -19.84 -14.87
N LYS A 314 -15.58 -20.30 -15.33
CA LYS A 314 -16.10 -19.98 -16.68
C LYS A 314 -17.04 -18.77 -16.69
N GLU A 315 -17.78 -18.57 -15.61
CA GLU A 315 -18.79 -17.52 -15.46
C GLU A 315 -18.51 -16.69 -14.21
N PRO A 316 -18.73 -15.38 -14.22
CA PRO A 316 -18.62 -14.54 -13.04
C PRO A 316 -19.72 -14.87 -12.02
N TYR A 317 -19.45 -14.62 -10.75
CA TYR A 317 -20.41 -14.76 -9.66
C TYR A 317 -21.56 -13.79 -9.80
N MET A 318 -21.31 -12.53 -10.15
CA MET A 318 -22.31 -11.49 -10.29
C MET A 318 -21.90 -10.53 -11.40
N LYS A 319 -22.90 -9.95 -12.08
CA LYS A 319 -22.71 -8.95 -13.14
C LYS A 319 -23.62 -7.77 -12.92
N HIS A 320 -23.05 -6.60 -12.88
CA HIS A 320 -23.78 -5.34 -12.84
C HIS A 320 -23.53 -4.53 -14.10
N ARG A 321 -24.58 -3.97 -14.67
CA ARG A 321 -24.51 -3.09 -15.83
C ARG A 321 -25.18 -1.77 -15.49
N PHE A 322 -24.46 -0.68 -15.70
CA PHE A 322 -25.05 0.65 -15.58
C PHE A 322 -26.11 0.87 -16.64
N PHE A 323 -27.10 1.66 -16.28
CA PHE A 323 -28.23 1.95 -17.19
C PHE A 323 -27.75 2.65 -18.46
N ASP A 324 -26.85 3.63 -18.33
CA ASP A 324 -26.26 4.34 -19.44
C ASP A 324 -24.94 3.74 -19.89
N ASN A 325 -24.82 3.47 -21.20
CA ASN A 325 -23.56 2.98 -21.80
C ASN A 325 -22.43 4.02 -21.78
N LYS A 326 -22.74 5.29 -21.53
CA LYS A 326 -21.77 6.38 -21.41
C LYS A 326 -21.05 6.38 -20.05
N ILE A 327 -21.65 5.74 -19.04
CA ILE A 327 -21.07 5.64 -17.71
C ILE A 327 -19.87 4.70 -17.75
N LYS A 328 -18.72 5.18 -17.28
CA LYS A 328 -17.47 4.40 -17.20
C LYS A 328 -16.96 4.43 -15.77
N SER A 329 -16.69 3.25 -15.20
CA SER A 329 -16.02 3.11 -13.91
C SER A 329 -14.59 3.60 -14.02
N LYS A 330 -14.11 4.41 -13.06
CA LYS A 330 -12.74 4.89 -12.97
C LYS A 330 -11.98 4.20 -11.85
N LYS A 331 -12.56 4.17 -10.65
CA LYS A 331 -12.00 3.54 -9.47
C LYS A 331 -13.09 2.79 -8.72
N MET A 332 -12.74 1.67 -8.13
CA MET A 332 -13.64 0.85 -7.33
C MET A 332 -12.96 0.49 -6.01
N ARG A 333 -13.76 0.39 -4.94
CA ARG A 333 -13.27 -0.09 -3.65
C ARG A 333 -14.38 -0.79 -2.88
N PHE A 334 -14.06 -1.95 -2.32
CA PHE A 334 -14.96 -2.62 -1.39
C PHE A 334 -14.95 -1.91 -0.04
N ILE A 335 -16.09 -1.91 0.62
CA ILE A 335 -16.25 -1.42 1.99
C ILE A 335 -15.80 -2.54 2.93
N ASN A 336 -15.05 -2.19 3.96
CA ASN A 336 -14.68 -3.15 4.97
C ASN A 336 -15.87 -3.42 5.90
N PHE A 337 -16.07 -4.67 6.28
CA PHE A 337 -17.12 -5.16 7.19
C PHE A 337 -18.57 -4.99 6.72
N GLU A 338 -18.77 -4.58 5.49
CA GLU A 338 -20.11 -4.45 4.89
C GLU A 338 -20.09 -4.94 3.44
N ASP A 339 -21.14 -5.61 3.01
CA ASP A 339 -21.26 -6.24 1.70
C ASP A 339 -21.60 -5.23 0.57
N PHE A 340 -20.79 -4.16 0.47
CA PHE A 340 -20.98 -3.14 -0.56
C PHE A 340 -19.70 -2.84 -1.32
N LEU A 341 -19.88 -2.46 -2.58
CA LEU A 341 -18.82 -1.98 -3.48
C LEU A 341 -19.15 -0.55 -3.90
N GLY A 342 -18.24 0.37 -3.60
CA GLY A 342 -18.27 1.74 -4.10
C GLY A 342 -17.60 1.86 -5.46
N ILE A 343 -18.19 2.60 -6.36
CA ILE A 343 -17.74 2.78 -7.74
C ILE A 343 -17.75 4.26 -8.06
N GLY A 344 -16.57 4.81 -8.32
CA GLY A 344 -16.41 6.15 -8.89
C GLY A 344 -16.52 6.08 -10.41
N THR A 345 -17.39 6.88 -10.96
CA THR A 345 -17.69 6.91 -12.39
C THR A 345 -17.40 8.29 -13.01
N ASN A 346 -17.52 8.37 -14.30
CA ASN A 346 -17.44 9.64 -15.01
C ASN A 346 -18.73 10.51 -14.92
N PHE A 347 -19.75 10.05 -14.19
CA PHE A 347 -21.01 10.80 -13.95
C PHE A 347 -21.31 10.98 -12.45
N GLY A 348 -20.54 10.34 -11.59
CA GLY A 348 -20.78 10.41 -10.15
C GLY A 348 -20.29 9.18 -9.41
N PHE A 349 -20.99 8.83 -8.37
CA PHE A 349 -20.68 7.71 -7.49
C PHE A 349 -21.87 6.76 -7.42
N SER A 350 -21.59 5.45 -7.48
CA SER A 350 -22.59 4.39 -7.32
C SER A 350 -22.15 3.40 -6.25
N GLN A 351 -23.07 2.99 -5.39
CA GLN A 351 -22.84 1.95 -4.38
C GLN A 351 -23.76 0.77 -4.66
N ILE A 352 -23.16 -0.40 -4.87
CA ILE A 352 -23.86 -1.65 -5.15
C ILE A 352 -23.65 -2.67 -4.03
N SER A 353 -24.64 -3.53 -3.82
CA SER A 353 -24.53 -4.64 -2.87
C SER A 353 -23.87 -5.85 -3.52
N VAL A 354 -22.88 -6.43 -2.82
CA VAL A 354 -22.15 -7.63 -3.22
C VAL A 354 -22.14 -8.61 -2.06
N PRO A 355 -23.16 -9.46 -1.95
CA PRO A 355 -23.27 -10.42 -0.85
C PRO A 355 -22.05 -11.33 -0.71
N GLY A 356 -21.53 -11.48 0.50
CA GLY A 356 -20.38 -12.31 0.80
C GLY A 356 -19.01 -11.64 0.52
N SER A 357 -18.95 -10.31 0.37
CA SER A 357 -17.70 -9.61 0.13
C SER A 357 -16.90 -9.29 1.39
N ALA A 358 -17.56 -9.04 2.51
CA ALA A 358 -16.94 -8.58 3.73
C ALA A 358 -17.00 -9.62 4.87
N PHE A 359 -16.15 -9.44 5.87
CA PHE A 359 -16.28 -10.14 7.15
C PHE A 359 -17.42 -9.50 7.96
N ALA A 360 -18.29 -10.34 8.54
CA ALA A 360 -19.38 -9.84 9.36
C ALA A 360 -18.90 -9.28 10.70
N ASN A 361 -17.84 -9.85 11.25
CA ASN A 361 -17.25 -9.44 12.51
C ASN A 361 -16.04 -8.55 12.29
N PHE A 362 -15.95 -7.46 13.03
CA PHE A 362 -14.79 -6.57 13.05
C PHE A 362 -13.96 -6.78 14.32
N ASP A 363 -12.65 -6.55 14.21
CA ASP A 363 -11.78 -6.53 15.39
C ASP A 363 -11.96 -5.20 16.14
N THR A 364 -12.46 -5.30 17.37
CA THR A 364 -12.69 -4.13 18.23
C THR A 364 -11.41 -3.40 18.63
N PHE A 365 -10.25 -4.06 18.54
CA PHE A 365 -8.96 -3.47 18.88
C PHE A 365 -8.31 -2.71 17.72
N GLU A 366 -8.55 -3.14 16.49
CA GLU A 366 -7.89 -2.53 15.32
C GLU A 366 -8.82 -1.60 14.53
N ASN A 367 -10.02 -2.03 14.21
CA ASN A 367 -10.91 -1.38 13.24
C ASN A 367 -12.34 -1.28 13.74
N ASN A 368 -12.55 -0.72 14.92
CA ASN A 368 -13.87 -0.59 15.49
C ASN A 368 -14.65 0.58 14.85
N PRO A 369 -15.72 0.34 14.07
CA PRO A 369 -16.54 1.42 13.50
C PRO A 369 -17.36 2.19 14.54
N TYR A 370 -17.49 1.67 15.76
CA TYR A 370 -18.26 2.24 16.87
C TYR A 370 -17.38 2.82 17.97
N GLU A 371 -16.13 3.16 17.66
CA GLU A 371 -15.19 3.79 18.60
C GLU A 371 -15.76 5.07 19.23
N THR A 372 -15.57 5.20 20.53
CA THR A 372 -15.73 6.47 21.24
C THR A 372 -14.53 7.39 21.03
N LYS A 373 -14.68 8.69 21.26
CA LYS A 373 -13.57 9.66 21.12
C LYS A 373 -12.35 9.31 22.00
N ASN A 374 -12.58 8.75 23.19
CA ASN A 374 -11.50 8.37 24.10
C ASN A 374 -10.78 7.12 23.60
N GLN A 375 -11.53 6.09 23.19
CA GLN A 375 -10.95 4.89 22.59
C GLN A 375 -10.12 5.21 21.35
N ARG A 376 -10.57 6.12 20.49
CA ARG A 376 -9.82 6.55 19.32
C ARG A 376 -8.48 7.18 19.70
N ARG A 377 -8.44 8.07 20.70
CA ARG A 377 -7.20 8.68 21.18
C ARG A 377 -6.22 7.65 21.76
N GLU A 378 -6.74 6.71 22.53
CA GLU A 378 -5.96 5.60 23.09
C GLU A 378 -5.39 4.71 21.97
N ASN A 379 -6.20 4.38 20.97
CA ASN A 379 -5.77 3.59 19.81
C ASN A 379 -4.74 4.32 18.94
N GLU A 380 -4.85 5.64 18.76
CA GLU A 380 -3.83 6.45 18.08
C GLU A 380 -2.49 6.36 18.78
N ILE A 381 -2.46 6.51 20.10
CA ILE A 381 -1.22 6.41 20.90
C ILE A 381 -0.66 4.98 20.81
N LYS A 382 -1.52 3.98 20.97
CA LYS A 382 -1.12 2.56 20.88
C LYS A 382 -0.52 2.26 19.51
N ASN A 383 -1.18 2.64 18.43
CA ASN A 383 -0.71 2.41 17.06
C ASN A 383 0.64 3.08 16.79
N LEU A 384 0.85 4.29 17.34
CA LEU A 384 2.13 4.98 17.22
C LEU A 384 3.26 4.26 18.00
N LEU A 385 2.95 3.72 19.18
CA LEU A 385 3.92 2.96 19.98
C LEU A 385 4.24 1.59 19.34
N GLU A 386 3.27 0.97 18.69
CA GLU A 386 3.40 -0.32 17.99
C GLU A 386 3.85 -0.16 16.54
N LYS A 387 4.23 1.04 16.11
CA LYS A 387 4.70 1.32 14.75
C LYS A 387 5.84 0.39 14.34
N ILE A 388 5.65 -0.31 13.22
CA ILE A 388 6.67 -1.17 12.64
C ILE A 388 7.65 -0.32 11.81
N PRO A 389 8.96 -0.39 12.06
CA PRO A 389 9.93 0.37 11.28
C PRO A 389 9.97 -0.09 9.83
N TYR A 390 10.21 0.83 8.90
CA TYR A 390 10.22 0.59 7.46
C TYR A 390 11.26 -0.45 7.01
N ASN A 391 12.33 -0.63 7.79
CA ASN A 391 13.38 -1.63 7.50
C ASN A 391 12.86 -3.08 7.55
N MET A 392 11.74 -3.32 8.20
CA MET A 392 11.13 -4.64 8.30
C MET A 392 10.22 -4.99 7.13
N ILE A 393 10.00 -4.07 6.19
CA ILE A 393 9.23 -4.35 4.98
C ILE A 393 10.04 -5.29 4.08
N THR A 394 9.62 -6.56 4.01
CA THR A 394 10.25 -7.62 3.22
C THR A 394 9.20 -8.49 2.56
N ILE A 395 9.58 -9.22 1.50
CA ILE A 395 8.65 -10.16 0.84
C ILE A 395 8.27 -11.30 1.79
N ASN A 396 9.24 -11.83 2.54
CA ASN A 396 9.02 -12.94 3.47
C ASN A 396 8.89 -12.42 4.90
N THR A 397 7.68 -12.27 5.38
CA THR A 397 7.37 -11.85 6.75
C THR A 397 7.64 -12.93 7.79
N ASN A 398 7.80 -14.18 7.40
CA ASN A 398 8.08 -15.31 8.29
C ASN A 398 9.44 -15.22 9.03
N LEU A 399 10.29 -14.30 8.63
CA LEU A 399 11.56 -14.00 9.29
C LEU A 399 11.42 -13.04 10.48
N ILE A 400 10.32 -12.30 10.52
CA ILE A 400 9.99 -11.41 11.64
C ILE A 400 9.73 -12.27 12.87
N ASN A 401 10.26 -11.89 14.02
CA ASN A 401 10.21 -12.63 15.29
C ASN A 401 11.13 -13.88 15.38
N LYS A 402 11.96 -14.16 14.38
CA LYS A 402 13.02 -15.17 14.53
C LYS A 402 14.29 -14.51 15.04
N VAL A 403 14.82 -15.07 16.10
CA VAL A 403 16.14 -14.64 16.59
C VAL A 403 17.19 -15.08 15.57
N ASP A 404 18.03 -14.15 15.12
CA ASP A 404 19.14 -14.48 14.24
C ASP A 404 20.15 -15.36 15.00
N PRO A 405 20.37 -16.60 14.56
CA PRO A 405 21.30 -17.51 15.25
C PRO A 405 22.77 -17.09 15.13
N ARG A 406 23.07 -16.10 14.27
CA ARG A 406 24.43 -15.60 14.07
C ARG A 406 24.88 -14.75 15.25
N SER A 407 26.12 -14.89 15.66
CA SER A 407 26.68 -14.05 16.72
C SER A 407 26.81 -12.59 16.28
N LYS A 408 26.67 -11.64 17.20
CA LYS A 408 26.82 -10.21 16.91
C LYS A 408 28.13 -9.88 16.18
N LYS A 409 29.21 -10.54 16.55
CA LYS A 409 30.55 -10.38 15.92
C LYS A 409 30.56 -10.77 14.43
N VAL A 410 29.77 -11.77 14.03
CA VAL A 410 29.66 -12.20 12.63
C VAL A 410 28.86 -11.16 11.83
N ILE A 411 27.76 -10.67 12.40
CA ILE A 411 26.91 -9.65 11.76
C ILE A 411 27.67 -8.33 11.57
N GLU A 412 28.47 -7.92 12.54
CA GLU A 412 29.32 -6.74 12.45
C GLU A 412 30.38 -6.86 11.33
N LYS A 413 31.03 -8.02 11.24
CA LYS A 413 32.01 -8.29 10.16
C LYS A 413 31.37 -8.29 8.78
N GLU A 414 30.19 -8.91 8.62
CA GLU A 414 29.47 -8.90 7.36
C GLU A 414 29.06 -7.46 6.94
N LYS A 415 28.61 -6.64 7.88
CA LYS A 415 28.32 -5.23 7.63
C LYS A 415 29.55 -4.44 7.21
N GLU A 416 30.68 -4.64 7.89
CA GLU A 416 31.94 -3.98 7.50
C GLU A 416 32.40 -4.40 6.10
N GLU A 417 32.23 -5.67 5.73
CA GLU A 417 32.56 -6.17 4.41
C GLU A 417 31.62 -5.61 3.34
N GLU A 418 30.32 -5.54 3.61
CA GLU A 418 29.36 -4.90 2.72
C GLU A 418 29.65 -3.40 2.50
N ASP A 419 30.00 -2.69 3.58
CA ASP A 419 30.32 -1.27 3.49
C ASP A 419 31.64 -1.03 2.74
N LYS A 420 32.63 -1.90 2.90
CA LYS A 420 33.86 -1.91 2.09
C LYS A 420 33.55 -2.16 0.60
N LEU A 421 32.66 -3.11 0.30
CA LEU A 421 32.22 -3.41 -1.05
C LEU A 421 31.44 -2.25 -1.69
N LYS A 422 30.56 -1.60 -0.91
CA LYS A 422 29.83 -0.38 -1.36
C LYS A 422 30.79 0.77 -1.63
N ALA A 423 31.78 0.98 -0.76
CA ALA A 423 32.81 2.00 -0.94
C ALA A 423 33.66 1.73 -2.19
N GLN A 424 34.05 0.48 -2.45
CA GLN A 424 34.77 0.11 -3.69
C GLN A 424 33.95 0.36 -4.94
N LYS A 425 32.67 0.00 -4.95
CA LYS A 425 31.76 0.27 -6.09
C LYS A 425 31.58 1.76 -6.36
N ILE A 426 31.54 2.59 -5.31
CA ILE A 426 31.47 4.06 -5.46
C ILE A 426 32.78 4.59 -6.08
N LEU A 427 33.93 4.12 -5.62
CA LEU A 427 35.23 4.48 -6.15
C LEU A 427 35.37 4.09 -7.62
N GLU A 428 34.94 2.90 -8.00
CA GLU A 428 34.95 2.46 -9.39
C GLU A 428 34.02 3.32 -10.28
N LYS A 429 32.85 3.68 -9.79
CA LYS A 429 31.93 4.60 -10.50
C LYS A 429 32.56 5.98 -10.67
N GLN A 430 33.26 6.49 -9.66
CA GLN A 430 33.99 7.77 -9.76
C GLN A 430 35.15 7.69 -10.78
N LYS A 431 35.96 6.61 -10.74
CA LYS A 431 37.02 6.36 -11.74
C LYS A 431 36.44 6.28 -13.15
N LYS A 432 35.32 5.60 -13.36
CA LYS A 432 34.62 5.54 -14.66
C LYS A 432 34.12 6.92 -15.12
N LYS A 433 33.53 7.73 -14.19
CA LYS A 433 33.11 9.11 -14.51
C LYS A 433 34.26 10.02 -14.91
N ILE A 434 35.40 9.90 -14.24
CA ILE A 434 36.63 10.67 -14.57
C ILE A 434 37.13 10.25 -15.95
N LYS A 435 37.19 8.95 -16.25
CA LYS A 435 37.57 8.44 -17.59
C LYS A 435 36.66 8.96 -18.71
N MET A 436 35.37 9.07 -18.49
CA MET A 436 34.43 9.59 -19.49
C MET A 436 34.55 11.10 -19.73
N ARG A 437 34.94 11.89 -18.71
CA ARG A 437 35.04 13.36 -18.83
C ARG A 437 36.28 13.86 -19.52
N LEU A 438 37.32 13.06 -19.66
CA LEU A 438 38.61 13.48 -20.15
C LEU A 438 38.90 12.91 -21.56
N LYS A 439 38.87 13.78 -22.55
CA LYS A 439 39.25 13.44 -23.96
C LYS A 439 40.75 13.32 -24.18
N ASN A 440 41.60 13.92 -23.32
CA ASN A 440 43.07 13.92 -23.48
C ASN A 440 43.74 13.02 -22.44
N LYS A 441 44.51 12.03 -22.92
CA LYS A 441 45.19 11.01 -22.10
C LYS A 441 46.14 11.63 -21.06
N ALA A 442 46.87 12.71 -21.42
CA ALA A 442 47.78 13.38 -20.51
C ALA A 442 47.13 14.12 -19.33
N GLN A 443 45.96 14.72 -19.53
CA GLN A 443 45.17 15.32 -18.44
C GLN A 443 44.54 14.24 -17.56
N HIS A 444 44.13 13.12 -18.16
CA HIS A 444 43.58 11.99 -17.46
C HIS A 444 44.60 11.38 -16.48
N ASP A 445 45.82 11.16 -16.89
CA ASP A 445 46.86 10.55 -16.07
C ASP A 445 47.29 11.48 -14.92
N LYS A 446 47.31 12.79 -15.16
CA LYS A 446 47.58 13.79 -14.11
C LYS A 446 46.52 13.81 -13.03
N ILE A 447 45.23 13.85 -13.39
CA ILE A 447 44.13 13.88 -12.46
C ILE A 447 44.00 12.55 -11.72
N LEU A 448 44.26 11.41 -12.34
CA LEU A 448 44.31 10.11 -11.68
C LEU A 448 45.42 10.05 -10.60
N LYS A 449 46.64 10.56 -10.92
CA LYS A 449 47.73 10.64 -9.93
C LYS A 449 47.38 11.55 -8.75
N ASP A 450 46.76 12.69 -9.01
CA ASP A 450 46.30 13.59 -7.96
C ASP A 450 45.17 12.97 -7.09
N PHE A 451 44.28 12.25 -7.74
CA PHE A 451 43.21 11.50 -7.01
C PHE A 451 43.78 10.38 -6.13
N GLU A 452 44.71 9.60 -6.64
CA GLU A 452 45.38 8.54 -5.88
C GLU A 452 46.23 9.11 -4.73
N ARG A 453 46.88 10.26 -4.97
CA ARG A 453 47.62 10.98 -3.93
C ARG A 453 46.74 11.49 -2.80
N ASN A 454 45.61 12.08 -3.15
CA ASN A 454 44.62 12.54 -2.18
C ASN A 454 43.95 11.38 -1.41
N GLN A 455 43.77 10.22 -2.04
CA GLN A 455 43.25 9.03 -1.41
C GLN A 455 44.24 8.44 -0.38
N LYS A 456 45.54 8.41 -0.74
CA LYS A 456 46.61 7.99 0.20
C LYS A 456 46.75 8.95 1.38
N LEU A 457 46.55 10.26 1.17
CA LEU A 457 46.54 11.25 2.23
C LEU A 457 45.35 11.07 3.17
N ARG A 458 44.15 10.80 2.63
CA ARG A 458 42.96 10.53 3.43
C ARG A 458 43.05 9.22 4.24
N SER A 459 43.65 8.17 3.67
CA SER A 459 43.88 6.92 4.41
C SER A 459 44.93 7.10 5.53
N LYS A 460 45.97 7.89 5.31
CA LYS A 460 46.97 8.22 6.36
C LYS A 460 46.34 9.09 7.45
N LEU A 461 45.51 10.06 7.11
CA LEU A 461 44.76 10.89 8.08
C LEU A 461 43.78 10.03 8.91
N LYS A 462 43.12 9.08 8.27
CA LYS A 462 42.20 8.15 8.96
C LYS A 462 42.97 7.26 9.94
N ALA A 463 44.11 6.70 9.50
CA ALA A 463 44.97 5.89 10.37
C ALA A 463 45.60 6.73 11.52
N MET A 464 45.90 8.00 11.32
CA MET A 464 46.38 8.88 12.40
C MET A 464 45.26 9.24 13.38
N ILE A 465 44.01 9.41 12.94
CA ILE A 465 42.87 9.63 13.83
C ILE A 465 42.58 8.35 14.65
N GLU A 466 42.61 7.18 14.04
CA GLU A 466 42.44 5.88 14.75
C GLU A 466 43.56 5.61 15.76
N LEU A 467 44.78 6.10 15.50
CA LEU A 467 45.89 6.04 16.45
C LEU A 467 45.76 7.05 17.60
N GLN A 468 45.06 8.16 17.39
CA GLN A 468 44.76 9.17 18.43
C GLN A 468 43.62 8.74 19.36
N ASP A 469 42.63 8.03 18.87
CA ASP A 469 41.51 7.50 19.68
C ASP A 469 41.96 6.38 20.63
N ASN A 470 43.12 5.78 20.41
CA ASN A 470 43.70 4.71 21.26
C ASN A 470 44.78 5.18 22.27
N LYS A 471 45.07 6.50 22.30
CA LYS A 471 46.00 7.06 23.32
C LYS A 471 45.37 8.30 23.91
N VAL A 472 45.15 8.27 25.21
CA VAL A 472 44.85 9.46 26.02
C VAL A 472 46.08 10.36 25.93
N ILE A 473 46.03 11.38 25.09
CA ILE A 473 47.12 12.35 24.92
C ILE A 473 46.65 13.72 25.39
N ASP A 474 47.44 14.34 26.24
CA ASP A 474 47.30 15.69 26.79
C ASP A 474 47.00 16.74 25.69
N ILE A 475 46.06 17.59 25.98
CA ILE A 475 45.50 18.60 25.06
C ILE A 475 46.55 19.65 24.60
N SER A 476 47.68 19.78 25.32
CA SER A 476 48.76 20.74 25.02
C SER A 476 49.64 20.33 23.82
N SER A 477 49.71 19.08 23.44
CA SER A 477 50.50 18.61 22.28
C SER A 477 49.72 18.65 20.94
N CYS A 478 48.37 18.71 20.97
CA CYS A 478 47.56 18.78 19.76
C CYS A 478 47.58 20.16 19.05
N ILE A 479 47.86 21.26 19.79
CA ILE A 479 47.85 22.60 19.22
C ILE A 479 49.08 22.89 18.36
N CYS A 480 50.22 22.26 18.64
CA CYS A 480 51.43 22.43 17.84
C CYS A 480 51.44 21.68 16.52
N LEU A 481 50.76 20.51 16.45
CA LEU A 481 50.69 19.71 15.22
C LEU A 481 49.68 20.27 14.21
N THR A 482 48.61 20.91 14.68
CA THR A 482 47.64 21.56 13.77
C THR A 482 48.20 22.81 13.11
N ARG A 483 49.12 23.53 13.76
CA ARG A 483 49.75 24.75 13.24
C ARG A 483 50.75 24.47 12.10
N SER A 484 51.48 23.35 12.13
CA SER A 484 52.45 22.95 11.07
C SER A 484 51.76 22.38 9.83
N VAL A 485 50.57 21.77 9.94
CA VAL A 485 49.82 21.24 8.80
C VAL A 485 49.01 22.34 8.08
N VAL A 486 48.58 23.37 8.78
CA VAL A 486 47.84 24.51 8.20
C VAL A 486 48.76 25.41 7.36
N LEU A 487 50.07 25.48 7.67
CA LEU A 487 51.00 26.29 6.90
C LEU A 487 51.49 25.61 5.61
N ALA A 488 51.30 24.30 5.45
CA ALA A 488 51.77 23.56 4.29
C ALA A 488 50.77 23.48 3.13
N HIS A 489 49.43 23.61 3.35
CA HIS A 489 48.43 23.52 2.28
C HIS A 489 47.13 24.28 2.63
N PRO A 490 47.01 25.54 2.27
CA PRO A 490 45.83 26.38 2.64
C PRO A 490 44.52 26.03 1.89
N GLY A 491 44.56 25.17 0.84
CA GLY A 491 43.37 24.83 0.04
C GLY A 491 42.52 23.67 0.53
N ILE A 492 43.02 22.84 1.46
CA ILE A 492 42.31 21.61 1.85
C ILE A 492 41.47 21.82 3.12
N PHE A 493 41.78 22.85 3.89
CA PHE A 493 41.10 23.11 5.17
C PHE A 493 39.81 23.92 5.08
N SER A 494 39.61 24.67 3.98
CA SER A 494 38.38 25.45 3.79
C SER A 494 37.12 24.55 3.63
N ASP A 495 37.25 23.37 3.05
CA ASP A 495 36.10 22.50 2.80
C ASP A 495 35.70 21.64 3.99
N ILE A 496 36.68 21.31 4.88
CA ILE A 496 36.40 20.50 6.09
C ILE A 496 35.80 21.38 7.19
N PHE A 497 36.22 22.64 7.31
CA PHE A 497 35.64 23.58 8.26
C PHE A 497 34.26 24.10 7.84
N ALA A 498 34.06 24.29 6.53
CA ALA A 498 32.75 24.70 5.99
C ALA A 498 31.69 23.62 6.13
N THR A 499 32.07 22.33 6.06
CA THR A 499 31.13 21.22 6.29
C THR A 499 30.80 21.02 7.78
N ARG A 500 31.75 21.28 8.67
CA ARG A 500 31.48 21.14 10.13
C ARG A 500 30.68 22.32 10.71
N LEU A 501 30.92 23.54 10.25
CA LEU A 501 30.10 24.73 10.61
C LEU A 501 28.69 24.71 10.00
N ARG A 502 28.46 23.96 8.90
CA ARG A 502 27.12 23.73 8.36
C ARG A 502 26.36 22.62 9.11
N ALA A 503 27.07 21.66 9.70
CA ALA A 503 26.44 20.64 10.54
C ALA A 503 25.99 21.20 11.90
N ASP A 504 26.80 22.06 12.52
CA ASP A 504 26.48 22.66 13.82
C ASP A 504 25.41 23.77 13.73
N ARG A 505 25.21 24.41 12.58
CA ARG A 505 24.10 25.37 12.38
C ARG A 505 22.74 24.73 12.10
N LYS A 506 22.69 23.44 11.78
CA LYS A 506 21.43 22.71 11.61
C LYS A 506 20.91 22.03 12.88
N SER A 507 21.67 22.08 13.98
CA SER A 507 21.24 21.53 15.28
C SER A 507 20.71 22.56 16.27
N VAL A 508 20.55 23.85 15.87
CA VAL A 508 20.12 24.96 16.74
C VAL A 508 19.03 25.81 16.05
N VAL A 509 18.14 25.17 15.27
CA VAL A 509 16.82 25.77 14.93
C VAL A 509 15.78 24.67 14.89
#